data_78b8c4af932022a723d816c723671851
#
_entry.id   78b8c4af932022a723d816c723671851
#
_cell.length_a   1.000
_cell.length_b   1.000
_cell.length_c   1.000
_cell.angle_alpha   90.00
_cell.angle_beta   90.00
_cell.angle_gamma   90.00
#
_symmetry.space_group_name_H-M   'P 1'
#
loop_
_entity.id
_entity.type
_entity.pdbx_description
1 polymer ?
#
loop_
_entity_poly.entity_id
_entity_poly.type
_entity_poly.pdbx_seq_one_letter_code
_entity_poly.pdbx_strand_id
1 'polypeptide(L)' 'MTAPLVFITGASSGIGQALALRFHRQGYRLALVARRTSEIKSWASAHQISADSYEIYSADVSVPESIMA' A
#
# COMPACT_ATOMS: atom_id res chain seq x y z
N MET A 1 8.48 17.95 -9.72
CA MET A 1 8.19 16.68 -10.39
C MET A 1 7.34 15.79 -9.52
N THR A 2 6.34 15.17 -10.10
CA THR A 2 5.46 14.27 -9.38
C THR A 2 6.09 12.90 -9.28
N ALA A 3 6.06 12.31 -8.09
CA ALA A 3 6.56 10.94 -7.92
C ALA A 3 5.62 9.96 -8.62
N PRO A 4 6.16 8.94 -9.28
CA PRO A 4 5.31 7.91 -9.87
C PRO A 4 4.54 7.14 -8.80
N LEU A 5 3.38 6.62 -9.18
CA LEU A 5 2.50 5.90 -8.28
C LEU A 5 2.51 4.41 -8.62
N VAL A 6 2.60 3.57 -7.61
CA VAL A 6 2.51 2.12 -7.78
C VAL A 6 1.36 1.58 -6.94
N PHE A 7 0.56 0.69 -7.52
CA PHE A 7 -0.51 -0.01 -6.83
C PHE A 7 -0.01 -1.36 -6.34
N ILE A 8 -0.24 -1.65 -5.07
CA ILE A 8 0.17 -2.93 -4.49
C ILE A 8 -1.03 -3.54 -3.80
N THR A 9 -1.53 -4.65 -4.34
CA THR A 9 -2.60 -5.42 -3.71
C THR A 9 -1.99 -6.42 -2.73
N GLY A 10 -2.76 -6.79 -1.71
CA GLY A 10 -2.26 -7.67 -0.66
C GLY A 10 -1.17 -7.03 0.18
N ALA A 11 -1.26 -5.71 0.39
CA ALA A 11 -0.22 -4.96 1.06
C ALA A 11 -0.08 -5.30 2.55
N SER A 12 -1.03 -6.03 3.13
CA SER A 12 -0.91 -6.50 4.51
C SER A 12 -0.07 -7.78 4.62
N SER A 13 0.26 -8.43 3.51
CA SER A 13 1.10 -9.62 3.51
C SER A 13 2.58 -9.27 3.52
N GLY A 14 3.42 -10.23 3.92
CA GLY A 14 4.85 -10.01 3.94
C GLY A 14 5.44 -9.67 2.58
N ILE A 15 4.94 -10.33 1.53
CA ILE A 15 5.42 -10.08 0.16
C ILE A 15 5.00 -8.68 -0.29
N GLY A 16 3.74 -8.31 -0.05
CA GLY A 16 3.24 -7.00 -0.43
C GLY A 16 3.97 -5.87 0.30
N GLN A 17 4.24 -6.07 1.58
CA GLN A 17 4.97 -5.08 2.37
C GLN A 17 6.41 -4.91 1.91
N ALA A 18 7.06 -6.01 1.54
CA ALA A 18 8.43 -5.95 1.03
C ALA A 18 8.50 -5.19 -0.30
N LEU A 19 7.53 -5.44 -1.19
CA LEU A 19 7.45 -4.70 -2.44
C LEU A 19 7.19 -3.22 -2.21
N ALA A 20 6.28 -2.90 -1.30
CA ALA A 20 5.95 -1.51 -0.99
C ALA A 20 7.18 -0.76 -0.48
N LEU A 21 7.94 -1.38 0.42
CA LEU A 21 9.14 -0.75 0.95
C LEU A 21 10.17 -0.51 -0.14
N ARG A 22 10.33 -1.48 -1.04
CA ARG A 22 11.30 -1.36 -2.13
C ARG A 22 10.93 -0.20 -3.06
N PHE A 23 9.66 -0.10 -3.45
CA PHE A 23 9.22 0.99 -4.31
C PHE A 23 9.30 2.33 -3.60
N HIS A 24 9.00 2.35 -2.29
CA HIS A 24 9.11 3.57 -1.51
C HIS A 24 10.55 4.10 -1.52
N ARG A 25 11.53 3.21 -1.37
CA ARG A 25 12.93 3.59 -1.38
C ARG A 25 13.39 4.13 -2.73
N GLN A 26 12.68 3.78 -3.79
CA GLN A 26 12.98 4.26 -5.13
C GLN A 26 12.23 5.55 -5.48
N GLY A 27 11.52 6.12 -4.52
CA GLY A 27 10.84 7.38 -4.71
C GLY A 27 9.41 7.28 -5.23
N TYR A 28 8.82 6.08 -5.24
CA TYR A 28 7.44 5.90 -5.67
C TYR A 28 6.47 6.28 -4.56
N ARG A 29 5.34 6.85 -4.95
CA ARG A 29 4.19 6.93 -4.07
C ARG A 29 3.44 5.60 -4.11
N LEU A 30 2.87 5.22 -2.98
CA LEU A 30 2.27 3.89 -2.82
C LEU A 30 0.76 4.00 -2.72
N ALA A 31 0.05 3.19 -3.51
CA ALA A 31 -1.37 2.95 -3.32
C ALA A 31 -1.51 1.52 -2.80
N LEU A 32 -1.78 1.39 -1.51
CA LEU A 32 -1.74 0.10 -0.84
C LEU A 32 -3.15 -0.41 -0.64
N VAL A 33 -3.45 -1.57 -1.21
CA VAL A 33 -4.78 -2.16 -1.18
C VAL A 33 -4.75 -3.41 -0.33
N ALA A 34 -5.59 -3.47 0.69
CA ALA A 34 -5.67 -4.62 1.57
C ALA A 34 -7.01 -4.65 2.30
N ARG A 35 -7.37 -5.83 2.79
CA ARG A 35 -8.58 -5.97 3.61
C ARG A 35 -8.39 -5.38 5.01
N ARG A 36 -7.18 -5.45 5.55
CA ARG A 36 -6.86 -5.00 6.91
C ARG A 36 -5.97 -3.78 6.84
N THR A 37 -6.58 -2.62 6.86
CA THR A 37 -5.83 -1.37 6.71
C THR A 37 -5.02 -1.02 7.96
N SER A 38 -5.44 -1.46 9.13
CA SER A 38 -4.71 -1.17 10.36
C SER A 38 -3.31 -1.77 10.36
N GLU A 39 -3.14 -2.95 9.75
CA GLU A 39 -1.84 -3.57 9.63
C GLU A 39 -0.90 -2.77 8.76
N ILE A 40 -1.44 -2.14 7.70
CA ILE A 40 -0.65 -1.29 6.83
C ILE A 40 -0.18 -0.05 7.57
N LYS A 41 -1.05 0.56 8.36
CA LYS A 41 -0.70 1.74 9.12
C LYS A 41 0.41 1.44 10.14
N SER A 42 0.31 0.30 10.82
CA SER A 42 1.33 -0.12 11.76
C SER A 42 2.67 -0.37 11.07
N TRP A 43 2.63 -1.03 9.91
CA TRP A 43 3.82 -1.29 9.12
C TRP A 43 4.48 0.01 8.67
N ALA A 44 3.69 0.94 8.16
CA ALA A 44 4.23 2.22 7.68
C ALA A 44 4.86 3.01 8.82
N SER A 45 4.22 3.01 9.98
CA SER A 45 4.76 3.68 11.17
C SER A 45 6.08 3.05 11.61
N ALA A 46 6.14 1.71 11.60
CA ALA A 46 7.35 1.00 12.01
C ALA A 46 8.54 1.29 11.07
N HIS A 47 8.26 1.55 9.81
CA HIS A 47 9.30 1.86 8.82
C HIS A 47 9.47 3.37 8.60
N GLN A 48 8.81 4.18 9.41
CA GLN A 48 8.90 5.64 9.35
C GLN A 48 8.54 6.21 7.99
N ILE A 49 7.53 5.58 7.34
CA ILE A 49 7.03 6.06 6.06
C ILE A 49 6.02 7.16 6.30
N SER A 50 6.26 8.32 5.70
CA SER A 50 5.40 9.48 5.86
C SER A 50 4.00 9.20 5.29
N ALA A 51 2.98 9.72 5.94
CA ALA A 51 1.60 9.60 5.47
C ALA A 51 1.40 10.21 4.09
N ASP A 52 2.25 11.17 3.71
CA ASP A 52 2.19 11.79 2.39
C ASP A 52 2.70 10.88 1.28
N SER A 53 3.39 9.80 1.64
CA SER A 53 4.02 8.91 0.66
C SER A 53 3.14 7.77 0.24
N TYR A 54 2.00 7.54 0.92
CA TYR A 54 1.14 6.41 0.60
C TYR A 54 -0.33 6.74 0.82
N GLU A 55 -1.18 5.97 0.15
CA GLU A 55 -2.62 5.98 0.38
C GLU A 55 -3.06 4.54 0.61
N ILE A 56 -4.04 4.36 1.49
CA ILE A 56 -4.55 3.04 1.84
C ILE A 56 -5.98 2.91 1.33
N TYR A 57 -6.23 1.83 0.59
CA TYR A 57 -7.56 1.50 0.13
C TYR A 57 -7.98 0.18 0.74
N SER A 58 -9.14 0.18 1.38
CA SER A 58 -9.72 -1.03 1.94
C SER A 58 -10.51 -1.73 0.83
N ALA A 59 -10.08 -2.94 0.46
CA ALA A 59 -10.76 -3.70 -0.57
C ALA A 59 -10.57 -5.18 -0.34
N ASP A 60 -11.63 -5.94 -0.59
CA ASP A 60 -11.59 -7.39 -0.56
C ASP A 60 -11.53 -7.88 -2.00
N VAL A 61 -10.34 -8.31 -2.42
CA VAL A 61 -10.13 -8.70 -3.81
C VAL A 61 -10.86 -9.98 -4.19
N SER A 62 -11.42 -10.69 -3.22
CA SER A 62 -12.27 -11.84 -3.50
C SER A 62 -13.68 -11.43 -3.96
N VAL A 63 -14.04 -10.16 -3.79
CA VAL A 63 -15.34 -9.63 -4.19
C VAL A 63 -15.14 -8.73 -5.42
N PRO A 64 -15.63 -9.14 -6.61
CA PRO A 64 -15.36 -8.37 -7.84
C PRO A 64 -15.80 -6.92 -7.79
N GLU A 65 -16.88 -6.60 -7.10
CA GLU A 65 -17.36 -5.22 -6.98
C GLU A 65 -16.32 -4.32 -6.30
N SER A 66 -15.57 -4.85 -5.37
CA SER A 66 -14.53 -4.08 -4.68
C SER A 66 -13.41 -3.69 -5.62
N ILE A 67 -13.13 -4.52 -6.61
CA ILE A 67 -12.07 -4.25 -7.58
C ILE A 67 -12.53 -3.22 -8.60
N MET A 68 -13.80 -3.26 -8.94
CA MET A 68 -14.36 -2.40 -9.97
C MET A 68 -14.67 -0.98 -9.47
N ALA A 69 -14.75 -0.82 -8.19
CA ALA A 69 -15.17 0.45 -7.58
C ALA A 69 -14.17 1.60 -7.76
#